data_8941886c5cf3a286146e992362bc827b
#
_entry.id   8941886c5cf3a286146e992362bc827b
#
_cell.length_a   1.000
_cell.length_b   1.000
_cell.length_c   1.000
_cell.angle_alpha   90.00
_cell.angle_beta   90.00
_cell.angle_gamma   90.00
#
_symmetry.space_group_name_H-M   'P 1'
#
loop_
_entity.id
_entity.type
_entity.pdbx_description
1 polymer ?
#
loop_
_entity_poly.entity_id
_entity_poly.type
_entity_poly.pdbx_seq_one_letter_code
_entity_poly.pdbx_strand_id
1 'polypeptide(L)'
;VNWVVDTFFHPGSAEVAISYKLSAFHSIFNICNVCLLIWGVKLIERTVCAIIRPKEEDEEPRLRFITGGMLSTAELSILQARKEIHLFSERIHRMFGMVQDLLHTEKDDDFNKLFSRIEKYENISDNMELEIANYLNQVSEGRLSSESKLQIRAMLREVTEIESIGDSCYNLARTISRKRQTNQDFTEKQYEHIHF
;
A
#
# COMPACT_ATOMS: atom_id res chain seq x y z
N VAL A 1 -39.76 -14.74 -13.31
CA VAL A 1 -39.55 -15.45 -12.04
C VAL A 1 -40.85 -16.19 -11.63
N ASN A 2 -42.02 -15.54 -11.56
CA ASN A 2 -43.27 -16.19 -11.19
C ASN A 2 -43.60 -17.38 -12.08
N TRP A 3 -43.47 -17.30 -13.40
CA TRP A 3 -43.69 -18.41 -14.33
C TRP A 3 -42.78 -19.61 -14.05
N VAL A 4 -41.51 -19.40 -13.72
CA VAL A 4 -40.57 -20.47 -13.35
C VAL A 4 -41.01 -21.17 -12.06
N VAL A 5 -41.41 -20.39 -11.05
CA VAL A 5 -41.87 -20.92 -9.76
C VAL A 5 -43.13 -21.72 -9.93
N ASP A 6 -44.11 -21.24 -10.71
CA ASP A 6 -45.36 -21.94 -10.98
C ASP A 6 -45.21 -23.23 -11.77
N THR A 7 -44.19 -23.33 -12.62
CA THR A 7 -43.90 -24.52 -13.44
C THR A 7 -43.23 -25.64 -12.64
N PHE A 8 -42.36 -25.30 -11.68
CA PHE A 8 -41.56 -26.28 -10.93
C PHE A 8 -42.12 -26.65 -9.55
N PHE A 9 -42.99 -25.83 -8.94
CA PHE A 9 -43.48 -26.06 -7.60
C PHE A 9 -45.03 -26.15 -7.59
N HIS A 10 -45.55 -27.33 -7.31
CA HIS A 10 -47.01 -27.60 -7.14
C HIS A 10 -47.31 -27.92 -5.67
N PRO A 11 -47.45 -26.93 -4.79
CA PRO A 11 -47.76 -27.18 -3.37
C PRO A 11 -49.23 -27.45 -3.13
N GLY A 12 -49.50 -28.45 -2.28
CA GLY A 12 -50.87 -29.00 -2.06
C GLY A 12 -51.86 -28.17 -1.23
N SER A 13 -51.45 -27.02 -0.63
CA SER A 13 -52.33 -26.09 0.07
C SER A 13 -51.99 -24.64 -0.21
N ALA A 14 -52.97 -23.73 -0.25
CA ALA A 14 -52.80 -22.36 -0.68
C ALA A 14 -51.81 -21.55 0.21
N GLU A 15 -51.86 -21.74 1.52
CA GLU A 15 -50.96 -21.01 2.45
C GLU A 15 -49.51 -21.47 2.36
N VAL A 16 -49.27 -22.77 2.25
CA VAL A 16 -47.93 -23.34 2.03
C VAL A 16 -47.41 -22.92 0.67
N ALA A 17 -48.28 -22.86 -0.35
CA ALA A 17 -47.96 -22.39 -1.68
C ALA A 17 -47.39 -20.97 -1.71
N ILE A 18 -47.99 -20.05 -0.95
CA ILE A 18 -47.57 -18.64 -0.90
C ILE A 18 -46.16 -18.51 -0.26
N SER A 19 -45.92 -19.20 0.85
CA SER A 19 -44.61 -19.17 1.54
C SER A 19 -43.50 -19.74 0.68
N TYR A 20 -43.75 -20.87 -0.02
CA TYR A 20 -42.76 -21.46 -0.96
C TYR A 20 -42.52 -20.56 -2.16
N LYS A 21 -43.55 -19.97 -2.74
CA LYS A 21 -43.42 -19.04 -3.87
C LYS A 21 -42.59 -17.81 -3.50
N LEU A 22 -42.83 -17.24 -2.33
CA LEU A 22 -42.11 -16.07 -1.80
C LEU A 22 -40.64 -16.42 -1.55
N SER A 23 -40.36 -17.55 -0.91
CA SER A 23 -39.01 -18.02 -0.63
C SER A 23 -38.23 -18.33 -1.92
N ALA A 24 -38.86 -19.04 -2.86
CA ALA A 24 -38.25 -19.34 -4.17
C ALA A 24 -38.02 -18.08 -4.99
N PHE A 25 -38.96 -17.14 -4.99
CA PHE A 25 -38.78 -15.84 -5.64
C PHE A 25 -37.57 -15.10 -5.06
N HIS A 26 -37.47 -15.01 -3.73
CA HIS A 26 -36.37 -14.35 -3.04
C HIS A 26 -35.00 -14.99 -3.40
N SER A 27 -34.93 -16.32 -3.37
CA SER A 27 -33.71 -17.06 -3.70
C SER A 27 -33.27 -16.85 -5.17
N ILE A 28 -34.22 -16.99 -6.12
CA ILE A 28 -33.94 -16.79 -7.55
C ILE A 28 -33.53 -15.34 -7.82
N PHE A 29 -34.23 -14.36 -7.22
CA PHE A 29 -33.89 -12.96 -7.36
C PHE A 29 -32.47 -12.67 -6.88
N ASN A 30 -32.11 -13.17 -5.69
CA ASN A 30 -30.76 -13.00 -5.15
C ASN A 30 -29.68 -13.66 -6.01
N ILE A 31 -29.92 -14.88 -6.49
CA ILE A 31 -28.97 -15.57 -7.39
C ILE A 31 -28.79 -14.77 -8.68
N CYS A 32 -29.87 -14.32 -9.32
CA CYS A 32 -29.79 -13.50 -10.53
C CYS A 32 -29.06 -12.19 -10.26
N ASN A 33 -29.33 -11.55 -9.12
CA ASN A 33 -28.67 -10.29 -8.75
C ASN A 33 -27.17 -10.47 -8.51
N VAL A 34 -26.77 -11.54 -7.81
CA VAL A 34 -25.35 -11.88 -7.61
C VAL A 34 -24.65 -12.17 -8.92
N CYS A 35 -25.29 -12.95 -9.82
CA CYS A 35 -24.74 -13.24 -11.14
C CYS A 35 -24.55 -11.96 -11.97
N LEU A 36 -25.52 -11.05 -11.97
CA LEU A 36 -25.43 -9.76 -12.66
C LEU A 36 -24.34 -8.89 -12.06
N LEU A 37 -24.22 -8.84 -10.73
CA LEU A 37 -23.19 -8.06 -10.06
C LEU A 37 -21.79 -8.60 -10.32
N ILE A 38 -21.59 -9.93 -10.30
CA ILE A 38 -20.28 -10.55 -10.61
C ILE A 38 -19.82 -10.17 -12.03
N TRP A 39 -20.74 -10.20 -12.99
CA TRP A 39 -20.43 -9.76 -14.36
C TRP A 39 -20.18 -8.25 -14.45
N GLY A 40 -20.90 -7.46 -13.63
CA GLY A 40 -20.79 -6.01 -13.55
C GLY A 40 -19.56 -5.49 -12.80
N VAL A 41 -18.90 -6.30 -11.96
CA VAL A 41 -17.74 -5.87 -11.13
C VAL A 41 -16.65 -5.21 -11.97
N LYS A 42 -16.26 -5.81 -13.09
CA LYS A 42 -15.23 -5.25 -13.98
C LYS A 42 -15.64 -3.90 -14.60
N LEU A 43 -16.93 -3.72 -14.87
CA LEU A 43 -17.45 -2.45 -15.39
C LEU A 43 -17.47 -1.39 -14.30
N ILE A 44 -17.88 -1.75 -13.07
CA ILE A 44 -17.87 -0.88 -11.90
C ILE A 44 -16.42 -0.46 -11.57
N GLU A 45 -15.49 -1.43 -11.50
CA GLU A 45 -14.07 -1.17 -11.30
C GLU A 45 -13.51 -0.19 -12.33
N ARG A 46 -13.75 -0.44 -13.62
CA ARG A 46 -13.29 0.44 -14.69
C ARG A 46 -13.89 1.84 -14.59
N THR A 47 -15.16 1.96 -14.21
CA THR A 47 -15.84 3.25 -14.02
C THR A 47 -15.29 4.00 -12.81
N VAL A 48 -15.08 3.31 -11.70
CA VAL A 48 -14.49 3.88 -10.48
C VAL A 48 -13.06 4.34 -10.74
N CYS A 49 -12.23 3.50 -11.38
CA CYS A 49 -10.85 3.86 -11.75
C CYS A 49 -10.77 5.01 -12.77
N ALA A 50 -11.79 5.20 -13.62
CA ALA A 50 -11.84 6.33 -14.53
C ALA A 50 -12.23 7.65 -13.85
N ILE A 51 -13.08 7.58 -12.82
CA ILE A 51 -13.55 8.75 -12.05
C ILE A 51 -12.54 9.12 -10.95
N ILE A 52 -12.06 8.13 -10.22
CA ILE A 52 -11.06 8.29 -9.16
C ILE A 52 -9.73 7.91 -9.78
N ARG A 53 -8.92 8.92 -10.15
CA ARG A 53 -7.52 8.64 -10.49
C ARG A 53 -6.90 7.93 -9.30
N PRO A 54 -6.30 6.73 -9.48
CA PRO A 54 -5.63 6.06 -8.38
C PRO A 54 -4.58 7.04 -7.83
N LYS A 55 -4.75 7.42 -6.58
CA LYS A 55 -3.67 8.01 -5.81
C LYS A 55 -2.54 7.01 -5.91
N GLU A 56 -1.35 7.43 -6.31
CA GLU A 56 -0.24 6.48 -6.45
C GLU A 56 -0.22 5.60 -5.20
N GLU A 57 -0.35 4.30 -5.38
CA GLU A 57 -0.47 3.32 -4.28
C GLU A 57 0.69 3.43 -3.27
N ASP A 58 1.80 4.01 -3.74
CA ASP A 58 3.02 4.25 -2.96
C ASP A 58 2.90 5.40 -1.95
N GLU A 59 1.85 6.19 -2.04
CA GLU A 59 1.59 7.30 -1.12
C GLU A 59 0.60 6.95 0.00
N GLU A 60 0.19 5.69 0.11
CA GLU A 60 -0.60 5.23 1.25
C GLU A 60 0.32 4.82 2.41
N PRO A 61 0.11 5.38 3.62
CA PRO A 61 0.89 5.04 4.81
C PRO A 61 0.42 3.73 5.43
N ARG A 62 0.29 2.67 4.63
CA ARG A 62 -0.18 1.36 5.10
C ARG A 62 0.75 0.25 4.65
N LEU A 63 1.04 -0.64 5.59
CA LEU A 63 1.71 -1.90 5.29
C LEU A 63 0.76 -2.79 4.47
N ARG A 64 1.28 -3.46 3.45
CA ARG A 64 0.48 -4.29 2.53
C ARG A 64 0.40 -5.75 2.97
N PHE A 65 1.50 -6.27 3.49
CA PHE A 65 1.63 -7.70 3.84
C PHE A 65 1.46 -7.95 5.32
N ILE A 66 1.69 -6.94 6.17
CA ILE A 66 1.50 -6.97 7.61
C ILE A 66 0.12 -6.36 7.90
N THR A 67 -0.92 -7.19 7.89
CA THR A 67 -2.25 -6.77 8.33
C THR A 67 -2.39 -7.05 9.83
N GLY A 68 -2.71 -6.02 10.63
CA GLY A 68 -2.94 -6.13 12.07
C GLY A 68 -4.06 -7.12 12.36
N GLY A 69 -3.71 -8.32 12.74
CA GLY A 69 -4.59 -9.44 13.01
C GLY A 69 -3.77 -10.63 13.53
N MET A 70 -4.29 -11.81 13.56
CA MET A 70 -3.63 -13.00 14.09
C MET A 70 -2.22 -13.16 13.51
N LEU A 71 -1.21 -13.18 14.41
CA LEU A 71 0.13 -13.63 14.07
C LEU A 71 0.00 -15.06 13.51
N SER A 72 0.37 -15.21 12.26
CA SER A 72 0.48 -16.50 11.59
C SER A 72 1.64 -17.31 12.16
N THR A 73 1.98 -18.45 11.57
CA THR A 73 3.19 -19.17 11.99
C THR A 73 4.42 -18.25 11.87
N ALA A 74 5.42 -18.46 12.70
CA ALA A 74 6.62 -17.62 12.76
C ALA A 74 7.29 -17.47 11.38
N GLU A 75 7.37 -18.57 10.61
CA GLU A 75 7.96 -18.57 9.27
C GLU A 75 7.17 -17.69 8.29
N LEU A 76 5.83 -17.74 8.36
CA LEU A 76 4.98 -16.93 7.50
C LEU A 76 5.07 -15.45 7.88
N SER A 77 5.15 -15.15 9.18
CA SER A 77 5.34 -13.77 9.67
C SER A 77 6.66 -13.17 9.21
N ILE A 78 7.75 -13.94 9.26
CA ILE A 78 9.06 -13.52 8.73
C ILE A 78 8.99 -13.28 7.22
N LEU A 79 8.30 -14.14 6.48
CA LEU A 79 8.14 -13.95 5.03
C LEU A 79 7.32 -12.70 4.69
N GLN A 80 6.25 -12.42 5.45
CA GLN A 80 5.45 -11.20 5.28
C GLN A 80 6.28 -9.94 5.57
N ALA A 81 7.03 -9.93 6.67
CA ALA A 81 7.92 -8.83 7.01
C ALA A 81 8.98 -8.60 5.92
N ARG A 82 9.58 -9.65 5.37
CA ARG A 82 10.56 -9.54 4.27
C ARG A 82 9.97 -8.88 3.03
N LYS A 83 8.74 -9.21 2.68
CA LYS A 83 8.05 -8.55 1.56
C LYS A 83 7.80 -7.08 1.83
N GLU A 84 7.44 -6.73 3.05
CA GLU A 84 7.22 -5.35 3.45
C GLU A 84 8.52 -4.53 3.42
N ILE A 85 9.63 -5.09 3.92
CA ILE A 85 10.96 -4.47 3.85
C ILE A 85 11.38 -4.22 2.39
N HIS A 86 11.08 -5.16 1.49
CA HIS A 86 11.35 -4.97 0.07
C HIS A 86 10.55 -3.78 -0.52
N LEU A 87 9.25 -3.68 -0.22
CA LEU A 87 8.46 -2.52 -0.64
C LEU A 87 8.97 -1.21 -0.03
N PHE A 88 9.43 -1.26 1.22
CA PHE A 88 10.03 -0.13 1.89
C PHE A 88 11.30 0.35 1.16
N SER A 89 12.20 -0.57 0.83
CA SER A 89 13.42 -0.24 0.07
C SER A 89 13.13 0.35 -1.32
N GLU A 90 12.13 -0.20 -2.04
CA GLU A 90 11.70 0.36 -3.32
C GLU A 90 11.14 1.79 -3.19
N ARG A 91 10.46 2.08 -2.08
CA ARG A 91 9.94 3.42 -1.78
C ARG A 91 11.08 4.42 -1.56
N ILE A 92 12.10 4.04 -0.79
CA ILE A 92 13.29 4.88 -0.58
C ILE A 92 14.07 5.08 -1.87
N HIS A 93 14.18 4.04 -2.70
CA HIS A 93 14.80 4.17 -4.02
C HIS A 93 14.07 5.21 -4.91
N ARG A 94 12.73 5.21 -4.90
CA ARG A 94 11.96 6.24 -5.61
C ARG A 94 12.16 7.63 -5.01
N MET A 95 12.22 7.74 -3.68
CA MET A 95 12.50 9.00 -2.99
C MET A 95 13.86 9.57 -3.42
N PHE A 96 14.89 8.73 -3.54
CA PHE A 96 16.19 9.14 -4.05
C PHE A 96 16.11 9.69 -5.48
N GLY A 97 15.36 9.02 -6.38
CA GLY A 97 15.09 9.53 -7.73
C GLY A 97 14.42 10.91 -7.72
N MET A 98 13.43 11.11 -6.84
CA MET A 98 12.78 12.42 -6.69
C MET A 98 13.74 13.52 -6.21
N VAL A 99 14.74 13.19 -5.39
CA VAL A 99 15.77 14.14 -4.94
C VAL A 99 16.69 14.53 -6.10
N GLN A 100 17.04 13.58 -6.98
CA GLN A 100 17.79 13.88 -8.19
C GLN A 100 16.99 14.80 -9.13
N ASP A 101 15.70 14.51 -9.34
CA ASP A 101 14.83 15.36 -10.15
C ASP A 101 14.68 16.78 -9.54
N LEU A 102 14.62 16.87 -8.20
CA LEU A 102 14.52 18.13 -7.48
C LEU A 102 15.73 19.04 -7.76
N LEU A 103 16.92 18.47 -7.85
CA LEU A 103 18.16 19.19 -8.15
C LEU A 103 18.11 19.89 -9.52
N HIS A 104 17.43 19.28 -10.50
CA HIS A 104 17.32 19.75 -11.87
C HIS A 104 16.03 20.54 -12.18
N THR A 105 15.12 20.64 -11.19
CA THR A 105 13.83 21.32 -11.39
C THR A 105 13.98 22.83 -11.31
N GLU A 106 13.79 23.53 -12.43
CA GLU A 106 13.91 25.00 -12.52
C GLU A 106 12.67 25.76 -12.06
N LYS A 107 11.46 25.26 -12.40
CA LYS A 107 10.19 25.93 -12.10
C LYS A 107 9.82 25.82 -10.64
N ASP A 108 9.46 26.96 -10.01
CA ASP A 108 9.13 27.02 -8.58
C ASP A 108 7.90 26.16 -8.21
N ASP A 109 6.87 26.14 -9.03
CA ASP A 109 5.66 25.36 -8.76
C ASP A 109 5.94 23.85 -8.79
N ASP A 110 6.75 23.39 -9.74
CA ASP A 110 7.10 21.97 -9.86
C ASP A 110 8.10 21.56 -8.76
N PHE A 111 9.03 22.46 -8.42
CA PHE A 111 9.94 22.28 -7.29
C PHE A 111 9.18 22.11 -5.97
N ASN A 112 8.24 22.99 -5.65
CA ASN A 112 7.48 22.96 -4.43
C ASN A 112 6.61 21.69 -4.33
N LYS A 113 6.01 21.26 -5.45
CA LYS A 113 5.25 20.00 -5.49
C LYS A 113 6.14 18.79 -5.22
N LEU A 114 7.30 18.73 -5.85
CA LEU A 114 8.24 17.63 -5.70
C LEU A 114 8.83 17.59 -4.29
N PHE A 115 9.20 18.74 -3.74
CA PHE A 115 9.68 18.86 -2.36
C PHE A 115 8.64 18.39 -1.35
N SER A 116 7.38 18.85 -1.47
CA SER A 116 6.29 18.39 -0.60
C SER A 116 6.01 16.89 -0.74
N ARG A 117 6.25 16.32 -1.91
CA ARG A 117 6.13 14.89 -2.12
C ARG A 117 7.26 14.11 -1.42
N ILE A 118 8.50 14.60 -1.48
CA ILE A 118 9.63 14.02 -0.75
C ILE A 118 9.38 14.06 0.77
N GLU A 119 8.91 15.18 1.30
CA GLU A 119 8.53 15.32 2.72
C GLU A 119 7.45 14.32 3.13
N LYS A 120 6.47 14.08 2.26
CA LYS A 120 5.45 13.07 2.51
C LYS A 120 6.02 11.64 2.50
N TYR A 121 6.99 11.36 1.61
CA TYR A 121 7.65 10.06 1.56
C TYR A 121 8.47 9.79 2.83
N GLU A 122 9.13 10.79 3.36
CA GLU A 122 9.84 10.69 4.65
C GLU A 122 8.89 10.34 5.78
N ASN A 123 7.80 11.08 5.96
CA ASN A 123 6.80 10.79 7.00
C ASN A 123 6.18 9.37 6.87
N ILE A 124 6.01 8.87 5.65
CA ILE A 124 5.55 7.50 5.41
C ILE A 124 6.64 6.49 5.77
N SER A 125 7.89 6.82 5.48
CA SER A 125 9.09 6.02 5.78
C SER A 125 9.23 5.75 7.27
N ASP A 126 9.17 6.81 8.09
CA ASP A 126 9.22 6.74 9.55
C ASP A 126 8.12 5.83 10.11
N ASN A 127 6.89 6.01 9.61
CA ASN A 127 5.78 5.16 10.03
C ASN A 127 6.00 3.69 9.65
N MET A 128 6.52 3.42 8.46
CA MET A 128 6.81 2.05 8.01
C MET A 128 7.90 1.39 8.85
N GLU A 129 8.99 2.12 9.17
CA GLU A 129 10.02 1.62 10.07
C GLU A 129 9.41 1.16 11.39
N LEU A 130 8.66 2.05 12.05
CA LEU A 130 8.02 1.78 13.35
C LEU A 130 7.07 0.58 13.27
N GLU A 131 6.21 0.50 12.27
CA GLU A 131 5.23 -0.57 12.14
C GLU A 131 5.91 -1.92 11.85
N ILE A 132 6.91 -1.97 10.97
CA ILE A 132 7.66 -3.19 10.67
C ILE A 132 8.46 -3.63 11.89
N ALA A 133 9.13 -2.70 12.59
CA ALA A 133 9.91 -3.02 13.80
C ALA A 133 9.01 -3.55 14.92
N ASN A 134 7.84 -2.93 15.15
CA ASN A 134 6.87 -3.39 16.13
C ASN A 134 6.35 -4.80 15.78
N TYR A 135 6.06 -5.07 14.53
CA TYR A 135 5.63 -6.39 14.08
C TYR A 135 6.72 -7.45 14.30
N LEU A 136 7.96 -7.18 13.90
CA LEU A 136 9.08 -8.10 14.09
C LEU A 136 9.36 -8.37 15.58
N ASN A 137 9.23 -7.36 16.44
CA ASN A 137 9.34 -7.52 17.89
C ASN A 137 8.23 -8.43 18.43
N GLN A 138 6.98 -8.24 18.04
CA GLN A 138 5.87 -9.13 18.44
C GLN A 138 6.10 -10.57 17.97
N VAL A 139 6.57 -10.76 16.74
CA VAL A 139 6.93 -12.10 16.23
C VAL A 139 8.05 -12.72 17.08
N SER A 140 9.01 -11.92 17.57
CA SER A 140 10.16 -12.38 18.35
C SER A 140 9.79 -12.89 19.75
N GLU A 141 8.64 -12.49 20.30
CA GLU A 141 8.12 -12.96 21.59
C GLU A 141 7.60 -14.40 21.53
N GLY A 142 7.34 -14.91 20.32
CA GLY A 142 6.90 -16.29 20.12
C GLY A 142 7.98 -17.35 20.33
N ARG A 143 7.57 -18.61 20.24
CA ARG A 143 8.53 -19.75 20.27
C ARG A 143 9.22 -19.85 18.90
N LEU A 144 10.43 -19.30 18.81
CA LEU A 144 11.23 -19.25 17.61
C LEU A 144 12.47 -20.14 17.70
N SER A 145 12.90 -20.66 16.55
CA SER A 145 14.23 -21.26 16.40
C SER A 145 15.34 -20.21 16.57
N SER A 146 16.55 -20.65 16.89
CA SER A 146 17.70 -19.74 16.95
C SER A 146 17.97 -19.05 15.61
N GLU A 147 17.72 -19.73 14.51
CA GLU A 147 17.85 -19.21 13.16
C GLU A 147 16.84 -18.09 12.87
N SER A 148 15.55 -18.33 13.21
CA SER A 148 14.50 -17.31 13.05
C SER A 148 14.79 -16.05 13.86
N LYS A 149 15.34 -16.19 15.08
CA LYS A 149 15.77 -15.04 15.89
C LYS A 149 16.90 -14.23 15.24
N LEU A 150 17.86 -14.92 14.62
CA LEU A 150 18.94 -14.24 13.88
C LEU A 150 18.39 -13.50 12.65
N GLN A 151 17.47 -14.11 11.92
CA GLN A 151 16.82 -13.46 10.77
C GLN A 151 16.05 -12.19 11.19
N ILE A 152 15.26 -12.26 12.27
CA ILE A 152 14.52 -11.08 12.77
C ILE A 152 15.49 -9.94 13.15
N ARG A 153 16.60 -10.27 13.85
CA ARG A 153 17.60 -9.24 14.19
C ARG A 153 18.24 -8.60 12.97
N ALA A 154 18.53 -9.39 11.93
CA ALA A 154 19.06 -8.88 10.68
C ALA A 154 18.06 -7.95 9.98
N MET A 155 16.79 -8.35 9.94
CA MET A 155 15.70 -7.56 9.36
C MET A 155 15.46 -6.25 10.11
N LEU A 156 15.49 -6.25 11.44
CA LEU A 156 15.37 -5.03 12.24
C LEU A 156 16.49 -4.03 11.88
N ARG A 157 17.73 -4.53 11.75
CA ARG A 157 18.86 -3.68 11.32
C ARG A 157 18.64 -3.15 9.89
N GLU A 158 18.22 -4.01 8.97
CA GLU A 158 17.94 -3.65 7.58
C GLU A 158 16.90 -2.53 7.49
N VAL A 159 15.83 -2.61 8.26
CA VAL A 159 14.77 -1.58 8.32
C VAL A 159 15.34 -0.23 8.77
N THR A 160 16.13 -0.19 9.84
CA THR A 160 16.76 1.05 10.33
C THR A 160 17.78 1.62 9.34
N GLU A 161 18.54 0.79 8.64
CA GLU A 161 19.48 1.28 7.61
C GLU A 161 18.74 1.88 6.39
N ILE A 162 17.61 1.28 5.99
CA ILE A 162 16.76 1.79 4.89
C ILE A 162 16.16 3.15 5.28
N GLU A 163 15.65 3.29 6.51
CA GLU A 163 15.14 4.56 7.04
C GLU A 163 16.24 5.63 7.04
N SER A 164 17.44 5.33 7.53
CA SER A 164 18.58 6.26 7.56
C SER A 164 18.97 6.77 6.15
N ILE A 165 18.78 5.96 5.11
CA ILE A 165 18.91 6.41 3.72
C ILE A 165 17.78 7.40 3.37
N GLY A 166 16.55 7.13 3.78
CA GLY A 166 15.40 8.02 3.61
C GLY A 166 15.62 9.38 4.24
N ASP A 167 16.06 9.40 5.49
CA ASP A 167 16.47 10.60 6.22
C ASP A 167 17.53 11.40 5.48
N SER A 168 18.55 10.71 4.96
CA SER A 168 19.61 11.33 4.18
C SER A 168 19.09 11.96 2.89
N CYS A 169 18.14 11.30 2.22
CA CYS A 169 17.45 11.83 1.04
C CYS A 169 16.68 13.11 1.38
N TYR A 170 15.92 13.11 2.47
CA TYR A 170 15.17 14.29 2.91
C TYR A 170 16.08 15.45 3.31
N ASN A 171 17.16 15.16 4.04
CA ASN A 171 18.16 16.17 4.41
C ASN A 171 18.84 16.80 3.19
N LEU A 172 19.10 16.01 2.15
CA LEU A 172 19.61 16.51 0.88
C LEU A 172 18.59 17.40 0.17
N ALA A 173 17.32 16.99 0.11
CA ALA A 173 16.24 17.80 -0.45
C ALA A 173 16.08 19.14 0.29
N ARG A 174 16.15 19.15 1.62
CA ARG A 174 16.17 20.40 2.43
C ARG A 174 17.36 21.29 2.10
N THR A 175 18.51 20.70 1.86
CA THR A 175 19.71 21.45 1.50
C THR A 175 19.57 22.10 0.11
N ILE A 176 19.02 21.39 -0.85
CA ILE A 176 18.68 21.91 -2.19
C ILE A 176 17.67 23.05 -2.08
N SER A 177 16.63 22.90 -1.24
CA SER A 177 15.63 23.94 -1.00
C SER A 177 16.24 25.20 -0.38
N ARG A 178 17.10 25.06 0.63
CA ARG A 178 17.82 26.19 1.23
C ARG A 178 18.72 26.92 0.22
N LYS A 179 19.49 26.16 -0.59
CA LYS A 179 20.29 26.71 -1.66
C LYS A 179 19.48 27.61 -2.59
N ARG A 180 18.30 27.11 -3.03
CA ARG A 180 17.38 27.86 -3.90
C ARG A 180 16.90 29.17 -3.24
N GLN A 181 16.52 29.11 -1.97
CA GLN A 181 16.06 30.29 -1.20
C GLN A 181 17.15 31.35 -1.00
N THR A 182 18.39 30.94 -0.88
CA THR A 182 19.54 31.85 -0.72
C THR A 182 20.12 32.38 -2.03
N ASN A 183 19.57 31.96 -3.16
CA ASN A 183 20.06 32.32 -4.50
C ASN A 183 21.56 32.01 -4.71
N GLN A 184 22.09 31.00 -4.01
CA GLN A 184 23.47 30.52 -4.15
C GLN A 184 23.50 29.34 -5.12
N ASP A 185 24.40 29.37 -6.09
CA ASP A 185 24.58 28.26 -7.02
C ASP A 185 25.77 27.39 -6.65
N PHE A 186 25.72 26.11 -7.00
CA PHE A 186 26.89 25.25 -6.93
C PHE A 186 27.90 25.70 -7.97
N THR A 187 29.19 25.62 -7.63
CA THR A 187 30.25 25.80 -8.60
C THR A 187 30.25 24.64 -9.59
N GLU A 188 30.82 24.87 -10.81
CA GLU A 188 30.94 23.79 -11.82
C GLU A 188 31.59 22.53 -11.26
N LYS A 189 32.65 22.69 -10.43
CA LYS A 189 33.31 21.56 -9.76
C LYS A 189 32.39 20.81 -8.79
N GLN A 190 31.48 21.48 -8.11
CA GLN A 190 30.49 20.83 -7.22
C GLN A 190 29.44 20.07 -8.03
N TYR A 191 29.00 20.61 -9.18
CA TYR A 191 28.12 19.90 -10.09
C TYR A 191 28.75 18.63 -10.64
N GLU A 192 30.01 18.67 -11.05
CA GLU A 192 30.78 17.49 -11.53
C GLU A 192 30.86 16.38 -10.46
N HIS A 193 30.93 16.74 -9.18
CA HIS A 193 30.97 15.76 -8.07
C HIS A 193 29.60 15.23 -7.66
N ILE A 194 28.51 15.90 -8.01
CA ILE A 194 27.12 15.46 -7.72
C ILE A 194 26.58 14.57 -8.85
N HIS A 195 27.13 14.68 -10.06
CA HIS A 195 26.77 13.79 -11.17
C HIS A 195 27.41 12.41 -10.97
N PHE A 196 26.54 11.46 -10.58
CA PHE A 196 26.86 10.03 -10.60
C PHE A 196 26.31 9.39 -11.87
#